data_d596d1dc774e16edddcd492f6da090c3
#
_entry.id   d596d1dc774e16edddcd492f6da090c3
#
_cell.length_a   1.000
_cell.length_b   1.000
_cell.length_c   1.000
_cell.angle_alpha   90.00
_cell.angle_beta   90.00
_cell.angle_gamma   90.00
#
_symmetry.space_group_name_H-M   'P 1'
#
loop_
_entity.id
_entity.type
_entity.pdbx_description
1 polymer ?
#
loop_
_entity_poly.entity_id
_entity_poly.type
_entity_poly.pdbx_seq_one_letter_code
_entity_poly.pdbx_strand_id
1 'polypeptide(L)'
;IAATYAQAGADVTLLARGSTVNLLRQNGITVSGVSGNHQIDPNRLTVSDAGSPSPGDINCDLLIVATKAYQVQAVLKTLLPCMSPGIAPRAILLLQNGWGSADEARTILPNGLSVFSSIMMIGIERRSPTHVNVNVQASPIRVGTLFASDSEEMMEAVELGQKGFLPITYEDNIE
;
A
#
# COMPACT_ATOMS: atom_id res chain seq x y z
N ILE A 1 -0.90 -4.26 5.52
CA ILE A 1 -0.92 -2.78 5.42
C ILE A 1 -2.35 -2.26 5.30
N ALA A 2 -3.15 -2.65 4.29
CA ALA A 2 -4.53 -2.16 4.14
C ALA A 2 -5.36 -2.30 5.42
N ALA A 3 -5.30 -3.46 6.08
CA ALA A 3 -5.99 -3.68 7.35
C ALA A 3 -5.52 -2.73 8.47
N THR A 4 -4.22 -2.43 8.52
CA THR A 4 -3.63 -1.49 9.48
C THR A 4 -4.21 -0.09 9.30
N TYR A 5 -4.23 0.41 8.08
CA TYR A 5 -4.79 1.72 7.76
C TYR A 5 -6.31 1.78 7.97
N ALA A 6 -7.05 0.73 7.56
CA ALA A 6 -8.48 0.67 7.80
C ALA A 6 -8.82 0.69 9.31
N GLN A 7 -8.04 -0.02 10.14
CA GLN A 7 -8.20 0.02 11.59
C GLN A 7 -7.86 1.40 12.17
N ALA A 8 -6.87 2.07 11.61
CA ALA A 8 -6.47 3.43 11.99
C ALA A 8 -7.50 4.51 11.61
N GLY A 9 -8.50 4.17 10.82
CA GLY A 9 -9.59 5.08 10.42
C GLY A 9 -9.45 5.66 9.01
N ALA A 10 -8.49 5.19 8.21
CA ALA A 10 -8.37 5.59 6.81
C ALA A 10 -9.52 5.04 5.95
N ASP A 11 -9.88 5.78 4.92
CA ASP A 11 -10.67 5.27 3.80
C ASP A 11 -9.77 4.45 2.89
N VAL A 12 -10.00 3.14 2.82
CA VAL A 12 -9.13 2.22 2.10
C VAL A 12 -9.81 1.65 0.87
N THR A 13 -9.22 1.90 -0.31
CA THR A 13 -9.58 1.24 -1.56
C THR A 13 -8.57 0.13 -1.87
N LEU A 14 -9.05 -1.09 -2.05
CA LEU A 14 -8.25 -2.25 -2.42
C LEU A 14 -8.44 -2.57 -3.90
N LEU A 15 -7.35 -2.57 -4.66
CA LEU A 15 -7.32 -3.09 -6.01
C LEU A 15 -6.92 -4.57 -5.97
N ALA A 16 -7.87 -5.46 -6.20
CA ALA A 16 -7.70 -6.91 -6.19
C ALA A 16 -8.04 -7.52 -7.55
N ARG A 17 -7.74 -8.80 -7.75
CA ARG A 17 -7.98 -9.50 -9.03
C ARG A 17 -8.84 -10.74 -8.86
N GLY A 18 -9.63 -11.02 -9.88
CA GLY A 18 -10.43 -12.25 -9.99
C GLY A 18 -11.39 -12.47 -8.82
N SER A 19 -11.50 -13.70 -8.35
CA SER A 19 -12.41 -14.06 -7.25
C SER A 19 -12.09 -13.37 -5.91
N THR A 20 -10.85 -12.88 -5.72
CA THR A 20 -10.46 -12.17 -4.50
C THR A 20 -11.28 -10.89 -4.29
N VAL A 21 -11.70 -10.22 -5.37
CA VAL A 21 -12.57 -9.02 -5.31
C VAL A 21 -13.85 -9.33 -4.53
N ASN A 22 -14.57 -10.37 -4.96
CA ASN A 22 -15.85 -10.74 -4.32
C ASN A 22 -15.67 -11.27 -2.91
N LEU A 23 -14.60 -12.02 -2.65
CA LEU A 23 -14.30 -12.52 -1.32
C LEU A 23 -14.00 -11.40 -0.33
N LEU A 24 -13.24 -10.38 -0.74
CA LEU A 24 -12.97 -9.21 0.09
C LEU A 24 -14.23 -8.37 0.35
N ARG A 25 -15.08 -8.21 -0.65
CA ARG A 25 -16.38 -7.51 -0.49
C ARG A 25 -17.32 -8.21 0.47
N GLN A 26 -17.25 -9.54 0.54
CA GLN A 26 -18.12 -10.34 1.42
C GLN A 26 -17.57 -10.49 2.82
N ASN A 27 -16.25 -10.69 2.97
CA ASN A 27 -15.64 -11.14 4.22
C ASN A 27 -14.71 -10.11 4.86
N GLY A 28 -14.36 -9.02 4.16
CA GLY A 28 -13.35 -8.08 4.62
C GLY A 28 -11.95 -8.70 4.70
N ILE A 29 -11.15 -8.29 5.70
CA ILE A 29 -9.80 -8.79 5.91
C ILE A 29 -9.64 -9.32 7.32
N THR A 30 -9.10 -10.53 7.46
CA THR A 30 -8.66 -11.11 8.72
C THR A 30 -7.14 -11.07 8.81
N VAL A 31 -6.60 -10.59 9.92
CA VAL A 31 -5.18 -10.67 10.26
C VAL A 31 -5.05 -11.42 11.58
N SER A 32 -4.11 -12.36 11.66
CA SER A 32 -3.79 -13.11 12.87
C SER A 32 -2.28 -13.19 13.07
N GLY A 33 -1.84 -13.67 14.22
CA GLY A 33 -0.44 -13.95 14.51
C GLY A 33 0.16 -12.99 15.53
N VAL A 34 1.48 -12.73 15.41
CA VAL A 34 2.24 -12.00 16.44
C VAL A 34 1.81 -10.54 16.62
N SER A 35 1.19 -9.94 15.60
CA SER A 35 0.63 -8.58 15.67
C SER A 35 -0.80 -8.53 16.21
N GLY A 36 -1.34 -9.65 16.70
CA GLY A 36 -2.70 -9.75 17.22
C GLY A 36 -3.70 -10.34 16.24
N ASN A 37 -4.97 -10.38 16.64
CA ASN A 37 -6.07 -10.83 15.81
C ASN A 37 -6.96 -9.63 15.50
N HIS A 38 -7.08 -9.32 14.21
CA HIS A 38 -7.82 -8.17 13.71
C HIS A 38 -8.78 -8.60 12.61
N GLN A 39 -10.01 -8.09 12.69
CA GLN A 39 -11.03 -8.28 11.66
C GLN A 39 -11.45 -6.92 11.15
N ILE A 40 -11.25 -6.68 9.86
CA ILE A 40 -11.73 -5.47 9.18
C ILE A 40 -13.03 -5.81 8.48
N ASP A 41 -14.10 -5.15 8.90
CA ASP A 41 -15.43 -5.32 8.30
C ASP A 41 -15.39 -4.94 6.81
N PRO A 42 -16.05 -5.70 5.91
CA PRO A 42 -16.10 -5.37 4.48
C PRO A 42 -16.64 -3.97 4.20
N ASN A 43 -17.56 -3.45 5.03
CA ASN A 43 -18.09 -2.09 4.88
C ASN A 43 -17.08 -0.96 5.16
N ARG A 44 -15.93 -1.31 5.74
CA ARG A 44 -14.80 -0.40 5.97
C ARG A 44 -13.82 -0.37 4.78
N LEU A 45 -14.13 -1.06 3.70
CA LEU A 45 -13.27 -1.25 2.54
C LEU A 45 -14.04 -0.96 1.25
N THR A 46 -13.45 -0.16 0.38
CA THR A 46 -13.82 -0.16 -1.04
C THR A 46 -12.96 -1.18 -1.77
N VAL A 47 -13.58 -2.06 -2.56
CA VAL A 47 -12.82 -3.09 -3.30
C VAL A 47 -13.14 -2.99 -4.78
N SER A 48 -12.09 -2.74 -5.59
CA SER A 48 -12.15 -2.58 -7.05
C SER A 48 -11.32 -3.63 -7.77
N ASP A 49 -11.63 -3.84 -9.05
CA ASP A 49 -10.88 -4.79 -9.89
C ASP A 49 -9.61 -4.12 -10.44
N ALA A 50 -8.46 -4.63 -10.05
CA ALA A 50 -7.16 -4.18 -10.57
C ALA A 50 -6.94 -4.45 -12.07
N GLY A 51 -7.80 -5.26 -12.71
CA GLY A 51 -7.78 -5.48 -14.16
C GLY A 51 -8.46 -4.36 -14.94
N SER A 52 -9.31 -3.56 -14.28
CA SER A 52 -10.05 -2.44 -14.89
C SER A 52 -10.17 -1.30 -13.88
N PRO A 53 -9.04 -0.67 -13.49
CA PRO A 53 -9.06 0.42 -12.54
C PRO A 53 -9.74 1.64 -13.13
N SER A 54 -10.37 2.44 -12.28
CA SER A 54 -11.00 3.71 -12.63
C SER A 54 -10.24 4.90 -12.04
N PRO A 55 -10.45 6.12 -12.54
CA PRO A 55 -9.86 7.33 -11.94
C PRO A 55 -10.19 7.47 -10.45
N GLY A 56 -11.40 7.10 -10.03
CA GLY A 56 -11.80 7.15 -8.62
C GLY A 56 -11.00 6.21 -7.71
N ASP A 57 -10.46 5.11 -8.26
CA ASP A 57 -9.68 4.15 -7.48
C ASP A 57 -8.27 4.65 -7.12
N ILE A 58 -7.77 5.67 -7.83
CA ILE A 58 -6.42 6.22 -7.67
C ILE A 58 -6.41 7.67 -7.20
N ASN A 59 -7.56 8.30 -7.07
CA ASN A 59 -7.69 9.64 -6.48
C ASN A 59 -7.64 9.52 -4.95
N CYS A 60 -6.43 9.47 -4.40
CA CYS A 60 -6.15 9.20 -3.00
C CYS A 60 -4.91 9.99 -2.53
N ASP A 61 -4.75 10.15 -1.24
CA ASP A 61 -3.55 10.78 -0.66
C ASP A 61 -2.32 9.88 -0.84
N LEU A 62 -2.47 8.57 -0.62
CA LEU A 62 -1.38 7.61 -0.73
C LEU A 62 -1.79 6.37 -1.55
N LEU A 63 -1.08 6.14 -2.66
CA LEU A 63 -1.16 4.89 -3.42
C LEU A 63 -0.07 3.92 -2.94
N ILE A 64 -0.47 2.76 -2.40
CA ILE A 64 0.45 1.74 -1.92
C ILE A 64 0.54 0.60 -2.95
N VAL A 65 1.73 0.39 -3.52
CA VAL A 65 2.02 -0.71 -4.44
C VAL A 65 2.58 -1.89 -3.67
N ALA A 66 1.75 -2.91 -3.45
CA ALA A 66 2.07 -4.10 -2.63
C ALA A 66 2.27 -5.38 -3.46
N THR A 67 2.57 -5.26 -4.74
CA THR A 67 2.86 -6.39 -5.63
C THR A 67 4.32 -6.84 -5.52
N LYS A 68 4.70 -7.92 -6.20
CA LYS A 68 6.11 -8.34 -6.29
C LYS A 68 6.92 -7.31 -7.12
N ALA A 69 8.21 -7.16 -6.83
CA ALA A 69 9.07 -6.17 -7.48
C ALA A 69 8.98 -6.23 -9.02
N TYR A 70 9.05 -7.40 -9.61
CA TYR A 70 8.95 -7.60 -11.07
C TYR A 70 7.57 -7.20 -11.68
N GLN A 71 6.56 -6.93 -10.85
CA GLN A 71 5.23 -6.50 -11.30
C GLN A 71 5.01 -4.98 -11.18
N VAL A 72 5.86 -4.26 -10.48
CA VAL A 72 5.70 -2.82 -10.20
C VAL A 72 5.49 -2.04 -11.49
N GLN A 73 6.36 -2.23 -12.47
CA GLN A 73 6.25 -1.55 -13.77
C GLN A 73 4.92 -1.81 -14.48
N ALA A 74 4.48 -3.07 -14.51
CA ALA A 74 3.22 -3.44 -15.17
C ALA A 74 2.01 -2.84 -14.46
N VAL A 75 2.03 -2.83 -13.12
CA VAL A 75 0.97 -2.21 -12.30
C VAL A 75 0.90 -0.71 -12.55
N LEU A 76 2.02 -0.01 -12.48
CA LEU A 76 2.04 1.44 -12.71
C LEU A 76 1.57 1.78 -14.12
N LYS A 77 1.99 1.04 -15.15
CA LYS A 77 1.50 1.23 -16.53
C LYS A 77 -0.01 1.00 -16.67
N THR A 78 -0.59 0.10 -15.86
CA THR A 78 -2.04 -0.12 -15.84
C THR A 78 -2.79 1.05 -15.18
N LEU A 79 -2.18 1.69 -14.17
CA LEU A 79 -2.80 2.80 -13.43
C LEU A 79 -2.64 4.16 -14.13
N LEU A 80 -1.56 4.36 -14.89
CA LEU A 80 -1.26 5.62 -15.58
C LEU A 80 -2.42 6.20 -16.40
N PRO A 81 -3.17 5.41 -17.20
CA PRO A 81 -4.30 5.94 -17.98
C PRO A 81 -5.43 6.52 -17.11
N CYS A 82 -5.47 6.15 -15.83
CA CYS A 82 -6.44 6.68 -14.87
C CYS A 82 -5.98 7.99 -14.25
N MET A 83 -4.70 8.37 -14.39
CA MET A 83 -4.13 9.61 -13.87
C MET A 83 -4.37 10.76 -14.85
N SER A 84 -4.82 11.89 -14.35
CA SER A 84 -4.99 13.13 -15.11
C SER A 84 -4.80 14.33 -14.17
N PRO A 85 -4.65 15.56 -14.68
CA PRO A 85 -4.56 16.74 -13.83
C PRO A 85 -5.73 16.79 -12.82
N GLY A 86 -5.40 16.82 -11.53
CA GLY A 86 -6.36 16.79 -10.42
C GLY A 86 -6.92 15.41 -10.06
N ILE A 87 -6.50 14.34 -10.74
CA ILE A 87 -6.84 12.95 -10.41
C ILE A 87 -5.55 12.14 -10.44
N ALA A 88 -4.85 12.14 -9.35
CA ALA A 88 -3.63 11.36 -9.12
C ALA A 88 -3.40 11.22 -7.62
N PRO A 89 -2.70 10.17 -7.18
CA PRO A 89 -2.28 10.10 -5.79
C PRO A 89 -1.33 11.26 -5.47
N ARG A 90 -1.37 11.77 -4.23
CA ARG A 90 -0.42 12.78 -3.76
C ARG A 90 0.98 12.16 -3.59
N ALA A 91 1.03 10.90 -3.16
CA ALA A 91 2.28 10.14 -3.01
C ALA A 91 2.11 8.67 -3.38
N ILE A 92 3.21 8.01 -3.73
CA ILE A 92 3.26 6.56 -3.98
C ILE A 92 4.24 5.91 -3.02
N LEU A 93 3.80 4.85 -2.34
CA LEU A 93 4.65 4.01 -1.50
C LEU A 93 4.84 2.63 -2.14
N LEU A 94 6.09 2.27 -2.35
CA LEU A 94 6.50 0.95 -2.85
C LEU A 94 6.84 0.05 -1.65
N LEU A 95 6.12 -1.07 -1.51
CA LEU A 95 6.32 -2.02 -0.39
C LEU A 95 7.29 -3.16 -0.72
N GLN A 96 7.98 -3.11 -1.84
CA GLN A 96 8.93 -4.13 -2.23
C GLN A 96 10.23 -3.97 -1.45
N ASN A 97 10.74 -5.06 -0.87
CA ASN A 97 12.12 -5.11 -0.40
C ASN A 97 13.09 -5.20 -1.60
N GLY A 98 14.28 -4.64 -1.44
CA GLY A 98 15.35 -4.64 -2.45
C GLY A 98 15.43 -3.31 -3.21
N TRP A 99 16.39 -3.25 -4.11
CA TRP A 99 16.76 -2.03 -4.86
C TRP A 99 16.10 -1.98 -6.24
N GLY A 100 16.02 -0.78 -6.82
CA GLY A 100 15.64 -0.55 -8.22
C GLY A 100 14.15 -0.30 -8.46
N SER A 101 13.23 -0.74 -7.59
CA SER A 101 11.79 -0.52 -7.81
C SER A 101 11.41 0.96 -7.86
N ALA A 102 12.07 1.79 -7.04
CA ALA A 102 11.83 3.24 -7.03
C ALA A 102 12.37 3.92 -8.29
N ASP A 103 13.56 3.53 -8.75
CA ASP A 103 14.14 4.04 -10.01
C ASP A 103 13.26 3.69 -11.20
N GLU A 104 12.83 2.42 -11.28
CA GLU A 104 11.89 1.98 -12.33
C GLU A 104 10.57 2.75 -12.28
N ALA A 105 10.00 2.95 -11.09
CA ALA A 105 8.76 3.71 -10.92
C ALA A 105 8.91 5.15 -11.43
N ARG A 106 10.01 5.83 -11.11
CA ARG A 106 10.27 7.20 -11.56
C ARG A 106 10.41 7.34 -13.08
N THR A 107 10.85 6.31 -13.77
CA THR A 107 10.90 6.35 -15.27
C THR A 107 9.51 6.30 -15.91
N ILE A 108 8.50 5.88 -15.16
CA ILE A 108 7.15 5.64 -15.66
C ILE A 108 6.17 6.72 -15.19
N LEU A 109 6.33 7.18 -13.97
CA LEU A 109 5.41 8.11 -13.32
C LEU A 109 5.59 9.54 -13.82
N PRO A 110 4.53 10.37 -13.76
CA PRO A 110 4.64 11.79 -14.05
C PRO A 110 5.68 12.48 -13.16
N ASN A 111 6.38 13.47 -13.74
CA ASN A 111 7.32 14.30 -12.98
C ASN A 111 6.60 15.03 -11.85
N GLY A 112 7.27 15.13 -10.70
CA GLY A 112 6.75 15.84 -9.52
C GLY A 112 5.92 14.97 -8.58
N LEU A 113 5.64 13.70 -8.92
CA LEU A 113 4.98 12.78 -8.01
C LEU A 113 6.00 12.21 -7.01
N SER A 114 5.71 12.34 -5.71
CA SER A 114 6.55 11.81 -4.64
C SER A 114 6.50 10.28 -4.60
N VAL A 115 7.69 9.65 -4.65
CA VAL A 115 7.84 8.19 -4.60
C VAL A 115 8.65 7.80 -3.37
N PHE A 116 8.08 6.96 -2.54
CA PHE A 116 8.67 6.43 -1.32
C PHE A 116 8.89 4.93 -1.43
N SER A 117 9.90 4.45 -0.72
CA SER A 117 10.21 3.04 -0.58
C SER A 117 9.99 2.58 0.85
N SER A 118 9.94 1.27 1.07
CA SER A 118 9.88 0.69 2.39
C SER A 118 10.91 -0.40 2.61
N ILE A 119 11.28 -0.60 3.87
CA ILE A 119 11.99 -1.78 4.33
C ILE A 119 11.08 -2.51 5.30
N MET A 120 10.74 -3.76 4.96
CA MET A 120 9.88 -4.61 5.76
C MET A 120 10.60 -5.89 6.18
N MET A 121 10.72 -6.11 7.49
CA MET A 121 11.19 -7.37 8.06
C MET A 121 10.03 -8.08 8.76
N ILE A 122 9.02 -8.44 7.96
CA ILE A 122 7.77 -9.07 8.41
C ILE A 122 7.58 -10.36 7.63
N GLY A 123 7.43 -11.48 8.35
CA GLY A 123 7.06 -12.76 7.77
C GLY A 123 5.54 -12.91 7.75
N ILE A 124 4.96 -12.98 6.56
CA ILE A 124 3.52 -13.08 6.36
C ILE A 124 3.20 -14.36 5.59
N GLU A 125 2.25 -15.13 6.10
CA GLU A 125 1.66 -16.28 5.43
C GLU A 125 0.22 -15.96 5.01
N ARG A 126 -0.09 -16.17 3.74
CA ARG A 126 -1.46 -16.05 3.24
C ARG A 126 -2.22 -17.34 3.50
N ARG A 127 -3.15 -17.33 4.43
CA ARG A 127 -4.02 -18.47 4.79
C ARG A 127 -5.17 -18.64 3.81
N SER A 128 -5.74 -17.53 3.34
CA SER A 128 -6.80 -17.49 2.33
C SER A 128 -6.74 -16.17 1.55
N PRO A 129 -7.59 -15.95 0.54
CA PRO A 129 -7.66 -14.66 -0.15
C PRO A 129 -7.95 -13.46 0.75
N THR A 130 -8.60 -13.68 1.90
CA THR A 130 -9.02 -12.63 2.85
C THR A 130 -8.38 -12.78 4.23
N HIS A 131 -7.51 -13.78 4.44
CA HIS A 131 -6.86 -14.03 5.72
C HIS A 131 -5.34 -14.13 5.57
N VAL A 132 -4.63 -13.32 6.32
CA VAL A 132 -3.18 -13.37 6.45
C VAL A 132 -2.77 -13.62 7.90
N ASN A 133 -1.68 -14.37 8.09
CA ASN A 133 -1.07 -14.59 9.39
C ASN A 133 0.31 -13.93 9.44
N VAL A 134 0.56 -13.09 10.43
CA VAL A 134 1.87 -12.47 10.66
C VAL A 134 2.67 -13.37 11.57
N ASN A 135 3.62 -14.12 11.00
CA ASN A 135 4.43 -15.09 11.73
C ASN A 135 5.60 -14.42 12.48
N VAL A 136 6.15 -13.37 11.90
CA VAL A 136 7.31 -12.63 12.42
C VAL A 136 7.16 -11.15 12.13
N GLN A 137 7.50 -10.33 13.11
CA GLN A 137 7.63 -8.89 12.96
C GLN A 137 8.92 -8.46 13.68
N ALA A 138 10.02 -8.41 12.94
CA ALA A 138 11.34 -8.16 13.50
C ALA A 138 11.61 -6.67 13.78
N SER A 139 10.95 -5.77 13.04
CA SER A 139 11.08 -4.32 13.21
C SER A 139 9.81 -3.60 12.76
N PRO A 140 9.66 -2.29 13.05
CA PRO A 140 8.71 -1.44 12.36
C PRO A 140 8.90 -1.49 10.84
N ILE A 141 7.82 -1.23 10.09
CA ILE A 141 7.93 -0.94 8.67
C ILE A 141 8.56 0.44 8.56
N ARG A 142 9.77 0.50 8.00
CA ARG A 142 10.45 1.77 7.76
C ARG A 142 10.06 2.25 6.38
N VAL A 143 9.64 3.49 6.26
CA VAL A 143 9.30 4.15 5.00
C VAL A 143 10.11 5.41 4.84
N GLY A 144 10.50 5.74 3.63
CA GLY A 144 11.30 6.93 3.35
C GLY A 144 11.58 7.08 1.86
N THR A 145 12.37 8.08 1.52
CA THR A 145 12.74 8.34 0.13
C THR A 145 14.23 8.12 -0.11
N LEU A 146 14.57 7.65 -1.31
CA LEU A 146 15.93 7.65 -1.87
C LEU A 146 16.22 8.94 -2.64
N PHE A 147 15.24 9.83 -2.77
CA PHE A 147 15.28 11.03 -3.56
C PHE A 147 14.84 12.22 -2.74
N ALA A 148 15.32 13.41 -3.05
CA ALA A 148 14.77 14.64 -2.48
C ALA A 148 13.31 14.78 -2.93
N SER A 149 12.37 14.56 -2.00
CA SER A 149 10.92 14.61 -2.21
C SER A 149 10.30 15.36 -1.05
N ASP A 150 9.16 16.01 -1.30
CA ASP A 150 8.32 16.50 -0.22
C ASP A 150 7.81 15.29 0.58
N SER A 151 8.01 15.32 1.87
CA SER A 151 7.70 14.20 2.77
C SER A 151 6.44 14.41 3.60
N GLU A 152 5.77 15.55 3.47
CA GLU A 152 4.61 15.90 4.31
C GLU A 152 3.52 14.84 4.22
N GLU A 153 3.10 14.46 3.01
CA GLU A 153 2.06 13.45 2.81
C GLU A 153 2.46 12.07 3.37
N MET A 154 3.74 11.72 3.27
CA MET A 154 4.21 10.45 3.82
C MET A 154 4.25 10.49 5.34
N MET A 155 4.64 11.61 5.94
CA MET A 155 4.64 11.77 7.40
C MET A 155 3.21 11.67 7.95
N GLU A 156 2.24 12.35 7.32
CA GLU A 156 0.82 12.23 7.68
C GLU A 156 0.33 10.76 7.58
N ALA A 157 0.71 10.07 6.51
CA ALA A 157 0.35 8.66 6.34
C ALA A 157 1.01 7.76 7.39
N VAL A 158 2.26 8.03 7.78
CA VAL A 158 2.94 7.31 8.87
C VAL A 158 2.24 7.55 10.20
N GLU A 159 1.94 8.79 10.54
CA GLU A 159 1.22 9.13 11.79
C GLU A 159 -0.13 8.45 11.87
N LEU A 160 -0.87 8.39 10.75
CA LEU A 160 -2.13 7.65 10.70
C LEU A 160 -1.87 6.15 10.87
N GLY A 161 -0.91 5.58 10.16
CA GLY A 161 -0.57 4.15 10.22
C GLY A 161 -0.13 3.69 11.61
N GLN A 162 0.51 4.57 12.41
CA GLN A 162 0.89 4.29 13.80
C GLN A 162 -0.30 4.06 14.74
N LYS A 163 -1.50 4.51 14.36
CA LYS A 163 -2.75 4.22 15.10
C LYS A 163 -3.29 2.82 14.81
N GLY A 164 -2.72 2.12 13.82
CA GLY A 164 -3.05 0.74 13.50
C GLY A 164 -2.19 -0.26 14.30
N PHE A 165 -2.20 -1.52 13.89
CA PHE A 165 -1.54 -2.61 14.64
C PHE A 165 -0.14 -2.98 14.13
N LEU A 166 0.27 -2.51 12.95
CA LEU A 166 1.64 -2.67 12.46
C LEU A 166 2.39 -1.35 12.65
N PRO A 167 3.48 -1.32 13.42
CA PRO A 167 4.25 -0.11 13.61
C PRO A 167 4.92 0.32 12.29
N ILE A 168 4.78 1.60 11.96
CA ILE A 168 5.36 2.25 10.78
C ILE A 168 6.19 3.43 11.26
N THR A 169 7.38 3.62 10.71
CA THR A 169 8.26 4.76 11.01
C THR A 169 8.75 5.42 9.73
N TYR A 170 8.95 6.73 9.77
CA TYR A 170 9.56 7.48 8.67
C TYR A 170 11.06 7.65 8.90
N GLU A 171 11.84 7.56 7.83
CA GLU A 171 13.27 7.82 7.79
C GLU A 171 13.61 8.75 6.63
N ASP A 172 14.38 9.81 6.88
CA ASP A 172 14.75 10.79 5.85
C ASP A 172 15.59 10.17 4.72
N ASN A 173 16.36 9.14 5.04
CA ASN A 173 17.11 8.34 4.08
C ASN A 173 16.88 6.85 4.40
N ILE A 174 16.36 6.10 3.42
CA ILE A 174 16.02 4.68 3.58
C ILE A 174 17.07 3.74 2.95
N GLU A 175 18.26 4.22 2.66
CA GLU A 175 19.35 3.39 2.14
C GLU A 175 19.79 2.26 3.09
#